data_4aeef0a422d5ccd95a901c30833fb20a
#
_entry.id   4aeef0a422d5ccd95a901c30833fb20a
#
_cell.length_a   1.000
_cell.length_b   1.000
_cell.length_c   1.000
_cell.angle_alpha   90.00
_cell.angle_beta   90.00
_cell.angle_gamma   90.00
#
_symmetry.space_group_name_H-M   'P 1'
#
loop_
_entity.id
_entity.type
_entity.pdbx_description
1 polymer ?
#
loop_
_entity_poly.entity_id
_entity_poly.type
_entity_poly.pdbx_seq_one_letter_code
_entity_poly.pdbx_strand_id
1 'polypeptide(L)'
;MLFAACAFKVRQMKLCKAIYLFLGVLSIQASADRLYFNDLPTPKSLDDLRAIQEAMQSNLSRARGATVCLQIGEGSGSGVIVSPEGLVLTAAHVTGGVGEEVTVVMEDGTEYQGVSLGLNAKTDAAMLKITESGPFPFVEYDKNDATRLGDWVFSLGHSGGYDKARGINVRIGRLVREAETTIQSDCMLIGGDSGGPLFDMTGKVIGIHSRVGASKEESMHVPLREFQAHWEKLEKSDFVGEGPFAKKPVPGSGFLGMMVEDSLEKKGLRVTELWEKGPAEKAGIKVGDLILEVEGGSATKELLKSTLGQLGSGQKILIKWTGGEETKEKDVKLEDRP
;
A
#
# COMPACT_ATOMS: atom_id res chain seq x y z
N MET A 1 41.31 -38.39 76.47
CA MET A 1 40.49 -38.88 77.56
C MET A 1 39.24 -37.98 77.60
N LEU A 2 38.15 -38.55 77.66
CA LEU A 2 36.76 -38.03 77.67
C LEU A 2 36.22 -37.52 76.35
N PHE A 3 35.46 -38.39 75.73
CA PHE A 3 34.56 -38.17 74.68
C PHE A 3 33.25 -37.56 75.22
N ALA A 4 32.82 -36.41 74.70
CA ALA A 4 31.52 -35.90 74.95
C ALA A 4 30.68 -36.13 73.71
N ALA A 5 29.71 -37.01 73.79
CA ALA A 5 28.73 -37.28 72.77
C ALA A 5 27.74 -36.12 72.66
N CYS A 6 27.68 -35.46 71.54
CA CYS A 6 26.69 -34.46 71.23
C CYS A 6 25.52 -35.14 70.49
N ALA A 7 24.42 -35.31 71.20
CA ALA A 7 23.17 -35.84 70.68
C ALA A 7 22.52 -34.80 69.78
N PHE A 8 22.50 -35.08 68.48
CA PHE A 8 21.80 -34.22 67.53
C PHE A 8 20.32 -34.56 67.52
N LYS A 9 19.54 -33.69 68.12
CA LYS A 9 18.09 -33.78 68.21
C LYS A 9 17.52 -33.46 66.83
N VAL A 10 17.11 -34.46 66.08
CA VAL A 10 16.39 -34.28 64.84
C VAL A 10 15.02 -33.72 65.13
N ARG A 11 14.89 -32.43 64.91
CA ARG A 11 13.61 -31.71 64.96
C ARG A 11 12.88 -31.99 63.67
N GLN A 12 11.79 -32.73 63.74
CA GLN A 12 10.85 -32.91 62.64
C GLN A 12 10.36 -31.56 62.19
N MET A 13 10.90 -31.08 61.08
CA MET A 13 10.29 -30.00 60.33
C MET A 13 9.12 -30.59 59.56
N LYS A 14 7.91 -30.24 60.00
CA LYS A 14 6.67 -30.46 59.25
C LYS A 14 6.84 -29.78 57.89
N LEU A 15 6.89 -30.61 56.87
CA LEU A 15 6.88 -30.17 55.47
C LEU A 15 5.52 -29.57 55.20
N CYS A 16 5.41 -28.25 55.34
CA CYS A 16 4.32 -27.51 54.77
C CYS A 16 4.41 -27.67 53.27
N LYS A 17 3.59 -28.57 52.71
CA LYS A 17 3.29 -28.58 51.27
C LYS A 17 2.68 -27.25 50.94
N ALA A 18 3.50 -26.26 50.58
CA ALA A 18 3.06 -25.11 49.83
C ALA A 18 2.63 -25.67 48.46
N ILE A 19 1.36 -25.91 48.33
CA ILE A 19 0.70 -26.08 47.06
C ILE A 19 0.87 -24.71 46.38
N TYR A 20 1.90 -24.57 45.56
CA TYR A 20 1.93 -23.54 44.54
C TYR A 20 0.75 -23.84 43.60
N LEU A 21 -0.37 -23.21 43.90
CA LEU A 21 -1.42 -23.02 42.92
C LEU A 21 -0.78 -22.19 41.80
N PHE A 22 -0.25 -22.89 40.79
CA PHE A 22 0.01 -22.30 39.49
C PHE A 22 -1.35 -21.89 38.97
N LEU A 23 -1.80 -20.69 39.32
CA LEU A 23 -2.76 -19.96 38.56
C LEU A 23 -2.07 -19.70 37.21
N GLY A 24 -2.15 -20.69 36.34
CA GLY A 24 -2.02 -20.48 34.92
C GLY A 24 -3.06 -19.40 34.62
N VAL A 25 -2.59 -18.15 34.51
CA VAL A 25 -3.30 -17.15 33.75
C VAL A 25 -3.30 -17.75 32.34
N LEU A 26 -4.31 -18.57 32.07
CA LEU A 26 -4.77 -18.73 30.70
C LEU A 26 -5.04 -17.29 30.28
N SER A 27 -4.14 -16.68 29.55
CA SER A 27 -4.46 -15.63 28.65
C SER A 27 -5.46 -16.28 27.69
N ILE A 28 -6.73 -16.18 28.07
CA ILE A 28 -7.82 -16.23 27.11
C ILE A 28 -7.47 -15.05 26.19
N GLN A 29 -6.68 -15.33 25.14
CA GLN A 29 -6.76 -14.51 23.96
C GLN A 29 -8.25 -14.55 23.63
N ALA A 30 -8.94 -13.46 24.00
CA ALA A 30 -10.27 -13.24 23.48
C ALA A 30 -10.10 -13.33 21.96
N SER A 31 -10.45 -14.44 21.40
CA SER A 31 -10.82 -14.53 20.01
C SER A 31 -11.85 -13.42 19.91
N ALA A 32 -11.56 -12.40 19.10
CA ALA A 32 -12.52 -11.32 18.87
C ALA A 32 -13.85 -12.04 18.61
N ASP A 33 -14.80 -11.89 19.55
CA ASP A 33 -15.98 -12.72 19.56
C ASP A 33 -16.66 -12.56 18.21
N ARG A 34 -16.67 -13.65 17.44
CA ARG A 34 -17.31 -13.68 16.13
C ARG A 34 -18.74 -13.18 16.31
N LEU A 35 -19.11 -12.17 15.55
CA LEU A 35 -20.42 -11.56 15.62
C LEU A 35 -21.47 -12.61 15.24
N TYR A 36 -22.45 -12.86 16.10
CA TYR A 36 -23.41 -13.96 16.01
C TYR A 36 -24.17 -14.01 14.66
N PHE A 37 -24.43 -12.86 14.06
CA PHE A 37 -25.14 -12.77 12.79
C PHE A 37 -24.31 -13.31 11.59
N ASN A 38 -22.99 -13.49 11.75
CA ASN A 38 -22.15 -14.15 10.77
C ASN A 38 -22.37 -15.67 10.72
N ASP A 39 -22.98 -16.25 11.76
CA ASP A 39 -23.36 -17.66 11.79
C ASP A 39 -24.76 -17.91 11.20
N LEU A 40 -25.46 -16.84 10.81
CA LEU A 40 -26.77 -16.92 10.19
C LEU A 40 -26.63 -16.88 8.65
N PRO A 41 -27.19 -17.86 7.92
CA PRO A 41 -27.21 -17.82 6.45
C PRO A 41 -27.95 -16.57 5.93
N THR A 42 -29.01 -16.14 6.64
CA THR A 42 -29.75 -14.90 6.38
C THR A 42 -30.26 -14.33 7.70
N PRO A 43 -30.43 -13.00 7.84
CA PRO A 43 -31.12 -12.40 8.97
C PRO A 43 -32.54 -12.98 9.11
N LYS A 44 -32.94 -13.33 10.33
CA LYS A 44 -34.22 -13.95 10.63
C LYS A 44 -35.22 -13.02 11.32
N SER A 45 -34.72 -11.88 11.81
CA SER A 45 -35.47 -10.90 12.57
C SER A 45 -35.05 -9.47 12.27
N LEU A 46 -35.84 -8.50 12.71
CA LEU A 46 -35.44 -7.08 12.68
C LEU A 46 -34.26 -6.82 13.60
N ASP A 47 -34.10 -7.56 14.66
CA ASP A 47 -32.97 -7.38 15.60
C ASP A 47 -31.66 -7.85 14.98
N ASP A 48 -31.67 -8.89 14.15
CA ASP A 48 -30.47 -9.28 13.37
C ASP A 48 -30.06 -8.17 12.38
N LEU A 49 -31.03 -7.57 11.69
CA LEU A 49 -30.75 -6.46 10.77
C LEU A 49 -30.21 -5.22 11.51
N ARG A 50 -30.76 -4.91 12.69
CA ARG A 50 -30.26 -3.82 13.53
C ARG A 50 -28.84 -4.09 14.03
N ALA A 51 -28.55 -5.32 14.46
CA ALA A 51 -27.21 -5.69 14.91
C ALA A 51 -26.18 -5.55 13.79
N ILE A 52 -26.49 -5.93 12.56
CA ILE A 52 -25.63 -5.73 11.39
C ILE A 52 -25.42 -4.23 11.12
N GLN A 53 -26.50 -3.45 11.14
CA GLN A 53 -26.45 -2.01 10.95
C GLN A 53 -25.59 -1.33 12.03
N GLU A 54 -25.80 -1.65 13.29
CA GLU A 54 -25.04 -1.07 14.42
C GLU A 54 -23.57 -1.43 14.35
N ALA A 55 -23.23 -2.69 14.01
CA ALA A 55 -21.85 -3.12 13.84
C ALA A 55 -21.14 -2.32 12.74
N MET A 56 -21.76 -2.10 11.60
CA MET A 56 -21.20 -1.26 10.55
C MET A 56 -21.10 0.22 10.95
N GLN A 57 -22.18 0.80 11.50
CA GLN A 57 -22.23 2.22 11.85
C GLN A 57 -21.22 2.61 12.93
N SER A 58 -20.99 1.74 13.93
CA SER A 58 -20.00 1.98 14.98
C SER A 58 -18.56 2.10 14.47
N ASN A 59 -18.27 1.50 13.31
CA ASN A 59 -16.94 1.51 12.70
C ASN A 59 -16.81 2.49 11.51
N LEU A 60 -17.94 2.93 10.94
CA LEU A 60 -17.99 3.66 9.67
C LEU A 60 -17.20 4.99 9.72
N SER A 61 -17.32 5.76 10.78
CA SER A 61 -16.62 7.06 10.90
C SER A 61 -15.10 6.88 10.85
N ARG A 62 -14.56 5.90 11.57
CA ARG A 62 -13.13 5.58 11.57
C ARG A 62 -12.68 5.02 10.21
N ALA A 63 -13.47 4.12 9.63
CA ALA A 63 -13.20 3.55 8.33
C ALA A 63 -13.15 4.62 7.22
N ARG A 64 -14.10 5.57 7.22
CA ARG A 64 -14.12 6.70 6.29
C ARG A 64 -12.91 7.60 6.45
N GLY A 65 -12.57 7.98 7.69
CA GLY A 65 -11.43 8.86 7.96
C GLY A 65 -10.09 8.26 7.54
N ALA A 66 -9.97 6.92 7.49
CA ALA A 66 -8.76 6.23 7.06
C ALA A 66 -8.77 5.84 5.56
N THR A 67 -9.92 5.91 4.88
CA THR A 67 -10.01 5.61 3.44
C THR A 67 -9.69 6.86 2.63
N VAL A 68 -8.75 6.75 1.70
CA VAL A 68 -8.22 7.88 0.93
C VAL A 68 -8.39 7.67 -0.57
N CYS A 69 -8.48 8.78 -1.31
CA CYS A 69 -8.30 8.75 -2.76
C CYS A 69 -6.82 8.93 -3.08
N LEU A 70 -6.32 8.13 -4.00
CA LEU A 70 -4.96 8.20 -4.51
C LEU A 70 -4.99 8.75 -5.94
N GLN A 71 -4.19 9.80 -6.19
CA GLN A 71 -4.03 10.37 -7.52
C GLN A 71 -2.58 10.18 -7.97
N ILE A 72 -2.39 9.52 -9.12
CA ILE A 72 -1.08 9.16 -9.67
C ILE A 72 -1.09 9.49 -11.17
N GLY A 73 -0.37 10.55 -11.56
CA GLY A 73 -0.45 11.10 -12.90
C GLY A 73 -1.90 11.51 -13.24
N GLU A 74 -2.46 10.96 -14.31
CA GLU A 74 -3.87 11.21 -14.72
C GLU A 74 -4.84 10.16 -14.13
N GLY A 75 -4.31 9.14 -13.44
CA GLY A 75 -5.10 8.06 -12.85
C GLY A 75 -5.54 8.33 -11.42
N SER A 76 -6.58 7.63 -11.00
CA SER A 76 -7.03 7.65 -9.60
C SER A 76 -7.42 6.26 -9.12
N GLY A 77 -7.22 6.05 -7.82
CA GLY A 77 -7.63 4.86 -7.09
C GLY A 77 -7.95 5.20 -5.66
N SER A 78 -8.01 4.18 -4.83
CA SER A 78 -8.27 4.29 -3.40
C SER A 78 -7.14 3.65 -2.60
N GLY A 79 -7.10 3.96 -1.32
CA GLY A 79 -6.21 3.33 -0.35
C GLY A 79 -6.80 3.35 1.04
N VAL A 80 -6.13 2.70 1.98
CA VAL A 80 -6.51 2.74 3.40
C VAL A 80 -5.28 2.94 4.27
N ILE A 81 -5.32 3.93 5.16
CA ILE A 81 -4.26 4.21 6.11
C ILE A 81 -4.35 3.20 7.26
N VAL A 82 -3.25 2.48 7.53
CA VAL A 82 -3.19 1.41 8.54
C VAL A 82 -2.21 1.70 9.67
N SER A 83 -1.57 2.86 9.67
CA SER A 83 -0.74 3.31 10.79
C SER A 83 -0.82 4.83 10.99
N PRO A 84 -0.63 5.33 12.22
CA PRO A 84 -0.64 6.76 12.50
C PRO A 84 0.49 7.52 11.80
N GLU A 85 1.54 6.84 11.38
CA GLU A 85 2.64 7.41 10.60
C GLU A 85 2.30 7.57 9.11
N GLY A 86 1.11 7.12 8.66
CA GLY A 86 0.67 7.27 7.28
C GLY A 86 1.11 6.14 6.34
N LEU A 87 1.22 4.90 6.84
CA LEU A 87 1.34 3.73 5.96
C LEU A 87 -0.02 3.43 5.35
N VAL A 88 -0.07 3.30 4.03
CA VAL A 88 -1.28 3.06 3.24
C VAL A 88 -1.17 1.73 2.53
N LEU A 89 -2.23 0.91 2.60
CA LEU A 89 -2.38 -0.27 1.74
C LEU A 89 -3.21 0.11 0.51
N THR A 90 -2.82 -0.42 -0.64
CA THR A 90 -3.49 -0.18 -1.93
C THR A 90 -3.22 -1.34 -2.90
N ALA A 91 -3.64 -1.22 -4.15
CA ALA A 91 -3.39 -2.20 -5.19
C ALA A 91 -2.17 -1.84 -6.05
N ALA A 92 -1.43 -2.86 -6.52
CA ALA A 92 -0.22 -2.66 -7.32
C ALA A 92 -0.50 -1.96 -8.65
N HIS A 93 -1.61 -2.29 -9.31
CA HIS A 93 -1.99 -1.63 -10.56
C HIS A 93 -2.39 -0.16 -10.38
N VAL A 94 -2.72 0.28 -9.15
CA VAL A 94 -2.98 1.69 -8.82
C VAL A 94 -1.66 2.47 -8.73
N THR A 95 -0.65 1.91 -8.04
CA THR A 95 0.66 2.58 -7.91
C THR A 95 1.47 2.57 -9.21
N GLY A 96 1.28 1.56 -10.06
CA GLY A 96 1.99 1.42 -11.32
C GLY A 96 3.48 1.11 -11.21
N GLY A 97 4.11 1.38 -10.06
CA GLY A 97 5.55 1.21 -9.84
C GLY A 97 5.96 1.46 -8.39
N VAL A 98 7.26 1.39 -8.16
CA VAL A 98 7.92 1.69 -6.89
C VAL A 98 8.56 3.08 -7.00
N GLY A 99 8.43 3.92 -5.96
CA GLY A 99 8.97 5.28 -5.93
C GLY A 99 8.16 6.31 -6.73
N GLU A 100 6.91 5.98 -7.09
CA GLU A 100 6.01 6.92 -7.75
C GLU A 100 5.46 7.95 -6.76
N GLU A 101 5.39 9.21 -7.19
CA GLU A 101 4.73 10.26 -6.42
C GLU A 101 3.21 10.09 -6.48
N VAL A 102 2.58 10.26 -5.34
CA VAL A 102 1.15 10.05 -5.17
C VAL A 102 0.56 11.21 -4.37
N THR A 103 -0.50 11.82 -4.86
CA THR A 103 -1.30 12.73 -4.04
C THR A 103 -2.35 11.92 -3.30
N VAL A 104 -2.31 11.99 -1.98
CA VAL A 104 -3.24 11.30 -1.07
C VAL A 104 -4.30 12.30 -0.62
N VAL A 105 -5.55 12.11 -1.06
CA VAL A 105 -6.66 13.01 -0.76
C VAL A 105 -7.55 12.39 0.31
N MET A 106 -7.66 13.07 1.45
CA MET A 106 -8.52 12.68 2.57
C MET A 106 -9.99 12.91 2.25
N GLU A 107 -10.89 12.38 3.06
CA GLU A 107 -12.34 12.54 2.88
C GLU A 107 -12.80 14.02 2.84
N ASP A 108 -12.18 14.87 3.63
CA ASP A 108 -12.50 16.31 3.70
C ASP A 108 -11.92 17.14 2.55
N GLY A 109 -11.07 16.54 1.72
CA GLY A 109 -10.35 17.14 0.60
C GLY A 109 -8.96 17.65 0.95
N THR A 110 -8.47 17.41 2.16
CA THR A 110 -7.08 17.70 2.49
C THR A 110 -6.15 16.80 1.68
N GLU A 111 -5.14 17.38 1.06
CA GLU A 111 -4.17 16.69 0.21
C GLU A 111 -2.82 16.55 0.92
N TYR A 112 -2.23 15.39 0.82
CA TYR A 112 -0.89 15.07 1.30
C TYR A 112 -0.06 14.47 0.16
N GLN A 113 1.26 14.63 0.24
CA GLN A 113 2.17 13.95 -0.67
C GLN A 113 2.52 12.56 -0.12
N GLY A 114 2.65 11.62 -1.02
CA GLY A 114 3.06 10.27 -0.69
C GLY A 114 3.97 9.69 -1.76
N VAL A 115 4.60 8.60 -1.42
CA VAL A 115 5.45 7.83 -2.33
C VAL A 115 5.04 6.36 -2.28
N SER A 116 4.92 5.72 -3.46
CA SER A 116 4.69 4.28 -3.52
C SER A 116 5.92 3.54 -3.00
N LEU A 117 5.68 2.60 -2.10
CA LEU A 117 6.70 1.67 -1.60
C LEU A 117 6.74 0.41 -2.48
N GLY A 118 6.96 -0.75 -1.87
CA GLY A 118 6.98 -2.01 -2.58
C GLY A 118 5.60 -2.49 -3.06
N LEU A 119 5.64 -3.38 -4.03
CA LEU A 119 4.45 -4.01 -4.60
C LEU A 119 4.68 -5.49 -4.92
N ASN A 120 3.59 -6.25 -4.98
CA ASN A 120 3.57 -7.63 -5.47
C ASN A 120 2.80 -7.69 -6.79
N ALA A 121 3.53 -7.83 -7.89
CA ALA A 121 2.97 -7.85 -9.25
C ALA A 121 2.08 -9.07 -9.54
N LYS A 122 2.22 -10.15 -8.76
CA LYS A 122 1.44 -11.38 -8.91
C LYS A 122 0.08 -11.30 -8.21
N THR A 123 0.01 -10.71 -7.02
CA THR A 123 -1.18 -10.71 -6.16
C THR A 123 -1.91 -9.38 -6.12
N ASP A 124 -1.33 -8.33 -6.74
CA ASP A 124 -1.88 -6.97 -6.76
C ASP A 124 -1.80 -6.23 -5.42
N ALA A 125 -0.92 -6.65 -4.50
CA ALA A 125 -0.70 -5.93 -3.24
C ALA A 125 0.31 -4.81 -3.42
N ALA A 126 0.08 -3.64 -2.84
CA ALA A 126 1.06 -2.55 -2.79
C ALA A 126 0.94 -1.72 -1.51
N MET A 127 2.05 -1.09 -1.14
CA MET A 127 2.12 -0.14 -0.04
C MET A 127 2.53 1.24 -0.54
N LEU A 128 2.14 2.25 0.22
CA LEU A 128 2.48 3.64 -0.01
C LEU A 128 2.72 4.31 1.35
N LYS A 129 3.55 5.34 1.37
CA LYS A 129 3.83 6.13 2.56
C LYS A 129 3.51 7.60 2.32
N ILE A 130 2.70 8.19 3.21
CA ILE A 130 2.53 9.65 3.26
C ILE A 130 3.82 10.24 3.80
N THR A 131 4.37 11.26 3.13
CA THR A 131 5.69 11.83 3.43
C THR A 131 5.65 12.89 4.53
N GLU A 132 4.50 13.51 4.75
CA GLU A 132 4.31 14.47 5.84
C GLU A 132 4.19 13.78 7.19
N SER A 133 4.42 14.57 8.25
CA SER A 133 4.33 14.08 9.63
C SER A 133 2.88 13.92 10.06
N GLY A 134 2.54 12.72 10.64
CA GLY A 134 1.24 12.46 11.26
C GLY A 134 1.04 13.17 12.61
N PRO A 135 0.09 12.72 13.43
CA PRO A 135 -0.63 11.45 13.27
C PRO A 135 -1.79 11.53 12.27
N PHE A 136 -1.94 10.49 11.45
CA PHE A 136 -3.04 10.33 10.52
C PHE A 136 -4.16 9.47 11.12
N PRO A 137 -5.44 9.67 10.72
CA PRO A 137 -6.49 8.71 11.01
C PRO A 137 -6.12 7.35 10.38
N PHE A 138 -6.28 6.28 11.14
CA PHE A 138 -5.95 4.93 10.66
C PHE A 138 -6.92 3.90 11.19
N VAL A 139 -6.93 2.73 10.58
CA VAL A 139 -7.68 1.55 10.99
C VAL A 139 -6.76 0.36 11.23
N GLU A 140 -7.20 -0.56 12.06
CA GLU A 140 -6.54 -1.85 12.23
C GLU A 140 -6.83 -2.76 11.03
N TYR A 141 -5.96 -3.71 10.79
CA TYR A 141 -6.17 -4.78 9.82
C TYR A 141 -6.17 -6.15 10.49
N ASP A 142 -6.84 -7.12 9.89
CA ASP A 142 -6.90 -8.48 10.42
C ASP A 142 -5.54 -9.18 10.26
N LYS A 143 -4.92 -9.50 11.40
CA LYS A 143 -3.64 -10.22 11.45
C LYS A 143 -3.80 -11.74 11.48
N ASN A 144 -5.02 -12.23 11.69
CA ASN A 144 -5.29 -13.62 12.01
C ASN A 144 -6.03 -14.37 10.90
N ASP A 145 -6.39 -13.66 9.80
CA ASP A 145 -7.20 -14.22 8.70
C ASP A 145 -8.48 -14.88 9.24
N ALA A 146 -9.17 -14.16 10.15
CA ALA A 146 -10.28 -14.71 10.94
C ALA A 146 -11.61 -14.73 10.19
N THR A 147 -11.74 -13.95 9.12
CA THR A 147 -12.96 -13.83 8.32
C THR A 147 -13.22 -15.10 7.53
N ARG A 148 -14.48 -15.53 7.47
CA ARG A 148 -14.90 -16.79 6.83
C ARG A 148 -15.89 -16.52 5.70
N LEU A 149 -15.99 -17.48 4.81
CA LEU A 149 -17.00 -17.48 3.76
C LEU A 149 -18.41 -17.32 4.39
N GLY A 150 -19.19 -16.39 3.84
CA GLY A 150 -20.53 -16.05 4.32
C GLY A 150 -20.58 -14.93 5.35
N ASP A 151 -19.44 -14.44 5.86
CA ASP A 151 -19.41 -13.32 6.80
C ASP A 151 -19.87 -12.02 6.14
N TRP A 152 -20.56 -11.19 6.93
CA TRP A 152 -20.89 -9.84 6.54
C TRP A 152 -19.64 -8.98 6.48
N VAL A 153 -19.54 -8.17 5.42
CA VAL A 153 -18.44 -7.27 5.15
C VAL A 153 -18.98 -5.94 4.65
N PHE A 154 -18.17 -4.89 4.75
CA PHE A 154 -18.48 -3.63 4.09
C PHE A 154 -17.24 -3.09 3.36
N SER A 155 -17.46 -2.38 2.29
CA SER A 155 -16.39 -1.83 1.46
C SER A 155 -16.51 -0.32 1.32
N LEU A 156 -15.35 0.36 1.26
CA LEU A 156 -15.24 1.78 1.00
C LEU A 156 -14.33 2.04 -0.19
N GLY A 157 -14.61 3.12 -0.93
CA GLY A 157 -13.74 3.53 -2.03
C GLY A 157 -14.21 4.84 -2.67
N HIS A 158 -13.31 5.44 -3.44
CA HIS A 158 -13.54 6.67 -4.20
C HIS A 158 -13.86 6.35 -5.66
N SER A 159 -15.05 5.81 -5.89
CA SER A 159 -15.51 5.42 -7.23
C SER A 159 -15.44 6.59 -8.21
N GLY A 160 -14.70 6.44 -9.31
CA GLY A 160 -14.47 7.51 -10.29
C GLY A 160 -13.54 8.63 -9.82
N GLY A 161 -12.77 8.41 -8.73
CA GLY A 161 -11.87 9.39 -8.14
C GLY A 161 -12.50 10.24 -7.04
N TYR A 162 -11.76 11.21 -6.53
CA TYR A 162 -12.24 12.12 -5.49
C TYR A 162 -13.37 13.02 -5.99
N ASP A 163 -14.46 13.02 -5.26
CA ASP A 163 -15.61 13.89 -5.50
C ASP A 163 -16.20 14.31 -4.16
N LYS A 164 -16.00 15.55 -3.78
CA LYS A 164 -16.44 16.11 -2.49
C LYS A 164 -17.95 16.03 -2.30
N ALA A 165 -18.74 16.19 -3.37
CA ALA A 165 -20.19 16.19 -3.28
C ALA A 165 -20.76 14.79 -3.07
N ARG A 166 -20.16 13.79 -3.70
CA ARG A 166 -20.54 12.38 -3.56
C ARG A 166 -19.98 11.77 -2.27
N GLY A 167 -18.75 12.13 -1.89
CA GLY A 167 -18.00 11.52 -0.80
C GLY A 167 -17.54 10.09 -1.12
N ILE A 168 -17.18 9.35 -0.06
CA ILE A 168 -16.77 7.95 -0.14
C ILE A 168 -17.99 7.05 -0.34
N ASN A 169 -17.93 6.14 -1.31
CA ASN A 169 -18.95 5.13 -1.49
C ASN A 169 -18.84 4.03 -0.43
N VAL A 170 -19.97 3.70 0.17
CA VAL A 170 -20.09 2.65 1.18
C VAL A 170 -21.00 1.54 0.64
N ARG A 171 -20.56 0.31 0.73
CA ARG A 171 -21.35 -0.87 0.34
C ARG A 171 -21.27 -1.92 1.43
N ILE A 172 -22.36 -2.65 1.61
CA ILE A 172 -22.45 -3.79 2.50
C ILE A 172 -22.72 -5.04 1.68
N GLY A 173 -22.12 -6.14 2.07
CA GLY A 173 -22.28 -7.42 1.38
C GLY A 173 -21.77 -8.59 2.22
N ARG A 174 -21.45 -9.67 1.54
CA ARG A 174 -20.89 -10.88 2.14
C ARG A 174 -19.64 -11.34 1.42
N LEU A 175 -18.79 -12.04 2.15
CA LEU A 175 -17.70 -12.80 1.56
C LEU A 175 -18.30 -14.06 0.89
N VAL A 176 -18.21 -14.11 -0.46
CA VAL A 176 -18.91 -15.13 -1.26
C VAL A 176 -17.99 -16.22 -1.81
N ARG A 177 -16.68 -15.96 -1.84
CA ARG A 177 -15.68 -16.92 -2.28
C ARG A 177 -14.33 -16.65 -1.66
N GLU A 178 -13.58 -17.70 -1.44
CA GLU A 178 -12.18 -17.65 -1.00
C GLU A 178 -11.34 -18.54 -1.89
N ALA A 179 -10.17 -18.02 -2.29
CA ALA A 179 -9.12 -18.72 -3.02
C ALA A 179 -7.77 -18.35 -2.40
N GLU A 180 -6.69 -19.01 -2.79
CA GLU A 180 -5.37 -18.85 -2.21
C GLU A 180 -4.91 -17.38 -2.12
N THR A 181 -4.98 -16.63 -3.24
CA THR A 181 -4.51 -15.25 -3.36
C THR A 181 -5.61 -14.22 -3.55
N THR A 182 -6.89 -14.63 -3.44
CA THR A 182 -8.03 -13.76 -3.73
C THR A 182 -9.22 -14.15 -2.88
N ILE A 183 -9.89 -13.15 -2.30
CA ILE A 183 -11.21 -13.28 -1.73
C ILE A 183 -12.22 -12.50 -2.57
N GLN A 184 -13.48 -12.92 -2.57
CA GLN A 184 -14.55 -12.26 -3.32
C GLN A 184 -15.68 -11.86 -2.40
N SER A 185 -16.23 -10.68 -2.63
CA SER A 185 -17.46 -10.22 -2.01
C SER A 185 -18.50 -9.85 -3.08
N ASP A 186 -19.76 -9.78 -2.67
CA ASP A 186 -20.85 -9.22 -3.47
C ASP A 186 -21.01 -7.70 -3.33
N CYS A 187 -20.06 -7.04 -2.67
CA CYS A 187 -19.93 -5.58 -2.70
C CYS A 187 -19.51 -5.12 -4.09
N MET A 188 -20.42 -4.61 -4.88
CA MET A 188 -20.15 -4.22 -6.26
C MET A 188 -19.12 -3.08 -6.36
N LEU A 189 -17.96 -3.36 -6.97
CA LEU A 189 -16.91 -2.40 -7.23
C LEU A 189 -17.05 -1.76 -8.62
N ILE A 190 -16.58 -0.53 -8.75
CA ILE A 190 -16.45 0.18 -10.04
C ILE A 190 -15.08 0.87 -10.12
N GLY A 191 -14.75 1.46 -11.28
CA GLY A 191 -13.49 2.18 -11.48
C GLY A 191 -13.26 3.26 -10.42
N GLY A 192 -12.04 3.35 -9.89
CA GLY A 192 -11.67 4.23 -8.77
C GLY A 192 -11.74 3.57 -7.39
N ASP A 193 -12.53 2.52 -7.19
CA ASP A 193 -12.54 1.74 -5.94
C ASP A 193 -11.26 0.91 -5.75
N SER A 194 -10.54 0.59 -6.82
CA SER A 194 -9.26 -0.15 -6.78
C SER A 194 -8.33 0.39 -5.71
N GLY A 195 -7.77 -0.49 -4.88
CA GLY A 195 -6.92 -0.16 -3.75
C GLY A 195 -7.67 0.18 -2.46
N GLY A 196 -8.99 0.40 -2.50
CA GLY A 196 -9.80 0.67 -1.32
C GLY A 196 -10.00 -0.56 -0.42
N PRO A 197 -10.42 -0.36 0.83
CA PRO A 197 -10.53 -1.42 1.83
C PRO A 197 -11.84 -2.20 1.77
N LEU A 198 -11.74 -3.50 2.00
CA LEU A 198 -12.82 -4.37 2.46
C LEU A 198 -12.66 -4.60 3.96
N PHE A 199 -13.70 -4.36 4.72
CA PHE A 199 -13.72 -4.48 6.18
C PHE A 199 -14.60 -5.66 6.63
N ASP A 200 -14.22 -6.28 7.74
CA ASP A 200 -15.16 -7.05 8.54
C ASP A 200 -16.09 -6.13 9.34
N MET A 201 -17.12 -6.69 9.97
CA MET A 201 -18.06 -5.90 10.77
C MET A 201 -17.49 -5.42 12.13
N THR A 202 -16.25 -5.78 12.48
CA THR A 202 -15.53 -5.21 13.63
C THR A 202 -14.71 -3.96 13.23
N GLY A 203 -14.67 -3.63 11.93
CA GLY A 203 -13.97 -2.49 11.38
C GLY A 203 -12.48 -2.72 11.09
N LYS A 204 -12.06 -3.98 10.98
CA LYS A 204 -10.70 -4.33 10.55
C LYS A 204 -10.66 -4.55 9.06
N VAL A 205 -9.59 -4.08 8.42
CA VAL A 205 -9.33 -4.37 7.01
C VAL A 205 -9.00 -5.85 6.84
N ILE A 206 -9.73 -6.54 5.97
CA ILE A 206 -9.53 -7.96 5.64
C ILE A 206 -9.04 -8.17 4.20
N GLY A 207 -9.18 -7.16 3.35
CA GLY A 207 -8.74 -7.21 1.96
C GLY A 207 -8.69 -5.84 1.31
N ILE A 208 -8.02 -5.77 0.18
CA ILE A 208 -7.85 -4.56 -0.63
C ILE A 208 -8.47 -4.80 -2.01
N HIS A 209 -9.30 -3.88 -2.49
CA HIS A 209 -10.00 -3.98 -3.77
C HIS A 209 -9.00 -4.06 -4.92
N SER A 210 -9.16 -5.07 -5.76
CA SER A 210 -8.28 -5.33 -6.89
C SER A 210 -9.01 -5.14 -8.22
N ARG A 211 -9.94 -6.03 -8.52
CA ARG A 211 -10.61 -6.08 -9.83
C ARG A 211 -12.02 -6.62 -9.72
N VAL A 212 -12.78 -6.45 -10.78
CA VAL A 212 -14.07 -7.11 -10.99
C VAL A 212 -13.89 -8.31 -11.92
N GLY A 213 -14.71 -9.34 -11.74
CA GLY A 213 -14.77 -10.51 -12.61
C GLY A 213 -15.61 -10.26 -13.87
N ALA A 214 -16.03 -11.35 -14.53
CA ALA A 214 -16.88 -11.27 -15.72
C ALA A 214 -18.27 -10.70 -15.41
N SER A 215 -18.79 -10.91 -14.20
CA SER A 215 -20.00 -10.26 -13.70
C SER A 215 -19.65 -9.15 -12.70
N LYS A 216 -20.52 -8.15 -12.59
CA LYS A 216 -20.35 -7.06 -11.61
C LYS A 216 -20.49 -7.51 -10.15
N GLU A 217 -21.00 -8.72 -9.94
CA GLU A 217 -21.16 -9.34 -8.63
C GLU A 217 -19.88 -10.07 -8.17
N GLU A 218 -18.89 -10.18 -9.03
CA GLU A 218 -17.60 -10.81 -8.75
C GLU A 218 -16.53 -9.78 -8.41
N SER A 219 -16.67 -9.14 -7.28
CA SER A 219 -15.68 -8.19 -6.78
C SER A 219 -14.55 -8.90 -6.07
N MET A 220 -13.34 -8.78 -6.60
CA MET A 220 -12.15 -9.49 -6.14
C MET A 220 -11.26 -8.58 -5.32
N HIS A 221 -10.76 -9.12 -4.20
CA HIS A 221 -9.91 -8.41 -3.28
C HIS A 221 -8.65 -9.22 -2.99
N VAL A 222 -7.54 -8.53 -2.77
CA VAL A 222 -6.29 -9.10 -2.25
C VAL A 222 -6.46 -9.30 -0.74
N PRO A 223 -6.44 -10.52 -0.21
CA PRO A 223 -6.57 -10.75 1.22
C PRO A 223 -5.33 -10.26 1.99
N LEU A 224 -5.49 -9.88 3.25
CA LEU A 224 -4.40 -9.32 4.06
C LEU A 224 -3.24 -10.30 4.26
N ARG A 225 -3.46 -11.60 4.19
CA ARG A 225 -2.38 -12.61 4.25
C ARG A 225 -1.33 -12.44 3.13
N GLU A 226 -1.72 -11.91 1.95
CA GLU A 226 -0.79 -11.63 0.86
C GLU A 226 0.13 -10.43 1.18
N PHE A 227 -0.39 -9.43 1.88
CA PHE A 227 0.43 -8.34 2.42
C PHE A 227 1.36 -8.83 3.52
N GLN A 228 0.85 -9.62 4.46
CA GLN A 228 1.60 -10.13 5.60
C GLN A 228 2.77 -11.04 5.17
N ALA A 229 2.55 -11.87 4.16
CA ALA A 229 3.58 -12.75 3.61
C ALA A 229 4.80 -11.99 3.04
N HIS A 230 4.60 -10.72 2.66
CA HIS A 230 5.63 -9.89 2.04
C HIS A 230 5.84 -8.54 2.72
N TRP A 231 5.29 -8.33 3.93
CA TRP A 231 5.21 -7.03 4.60
C TRP A 231 6.53 -6.25 4.59
N GLU A 232 7.60 -6.87 5.13
CA GLU A 232 8.91 -6.22 5.19
C GLU A 232 9.49 -5.85 3.82
N LYS A 233 9.23 -6.67 2.79
CA LYS A 233 9.68 -6.38 1.43
C LYS A 233 8.92 -5.19 0.86
N LEU A 234 7.61 -5.17 1.07
CA LEU A 234 6.77 -4.07 0.60
C LEU A 234 7.13 -2.75 1.30
N GLU A 235 7.39 -2.77 2.61
CA GLU A 235 7.87 -1.58 3.34
C GLU A 235 9.25 -1.08 2.87
N LYS A 236 10.12 -2.00 2.44
CA LYS A 236 11.47 -1.69 1.93
C LYS A 236 11.49 -1.31 0.44
N SER A 237 10.35 -1.08 -0.16
CA SER A 237 10.22 -0.73 -1.57
C SER A 237 10.68 -1.81 -2.54
N ASP A 238 10.56 -3.10 -2.17
CA ASP A 238 10.90 -4.19 -3.06
C ASP A 238 9.79 -4.43 -4.10
N PHE A 239 10.20 -4.73 -5.32
CA PHE A 239 9.33 -5.26 -6.36
C PHE A 239 9.27 -6.78 -6.24
N VAL A 240 8.12 -7.34 -5.85
CA VAL A 240 7.92 -8.76 -5.57
C VAL A 240 7.19 -9.44 -6.72
N GLY A 241 7.69 -10.59 -7.13
CA GLY A 241 7.04 -11.48 -8.10
C GLY A 241 6.99 -10.94 -9.53
N GLU A 242 6.39 -11.74 -10.40
CA GLU A 242 6.03 -11.37 -11.78
C GLU A 242 4.55 -11.65 -11.97
N GLY A 243 3.86 -10.76 -12.67
CA GLY A 243 2.42 -10.90 -12.85
C GLY A 243 1.79 -9.77 -13.66
N PRO A 244 0.46 -9.83 -13.82
CA PRO A 244 -0.24 -8.90 -14.70
C PRO A 244 -0.43 -7.50 -14.09
N PHE A 245 -0.20 -7.30 -12.79
CA PHE A 245 -0.58 -6.08 -12.08
C PHE A 245 0.50 -4.99 -12.08
N ALA A 246 1.76 -5.35 -12.32
CA ALA A 246 2.84 -4.40 -12.54
C ALA A 246 3.97 -5.07 -13.35
N LYS A 247 4.72 -4.26 -14.07
CA LYS A 247 5.90 -4.73 -14.82
C LYS A 247 7.15 -4.25 -14.10
N LYS A 248 8.07 -5.18 -13.83
CA LYS A 248 9.37 -4.82 -13.28
C LYS A 248 10.15 -4.04 -14.34
N PRO A 249 10.71 -2.87 -14.00
CA PRO A 249 11.58 -2.15 -14.92
C PRO A 249 12.76 -3.02 -15.37
N VAL A 250 13.01 -3.06 -16.66
CA VAL A 250 14.15 -3.79 -17.24
C VAL A 250 15.33 -2.82 -17.41
N PRO A 251 16.47 -3.04 -16.73
CA PRO A 251 17.62 -2.18 -16.88
C PRO A 251 18.00 -1.95 -18.35
N GLY A 252 18.25 -0.69 -18.73
CA GLY A 252 18.57 -0.29 -20.09
C GLY A 252 17.39 -0.17 -21.05
N SER A 253 16.14 -0.49 -20.61
CA SER A 253 14.94 -0.27 -21.42
C SER A 253 14.44 1.16 -21.39
N GLY A 254 14.88 1.96 -20.42
CA GLY A 254 14.46 3.33 -20.27
C GLY A 254 14.86 4.22 -21.45
N PHE A 255 13.87 4.87 -22.04
CA PHE A 255 14.06 5.81 -23.15
C PHE A 255 13.83 7.24 -22.70
N LEU A 256 14.83 8.10 -22.85
CA LEU A 256 14.76 9.51 -22.48
C LEU A 256 14.26 10.42 -23.62
N GLY A 257 14.45 9.99 -24.86
CA GLY A 257 13.94 10.71 -26.03
C GLY A 257 14.74 11.95 -26.40
N MET A 258 16.06 11.95 -26.19
CA MET A 258 16.94 13.03 -26.68
C MET A 258 18.27 12.52 -27.21
N MET A 259 18.85 13.24 -28.14
CA MET A 259 20.25 13.11 -28.56
C MET A 259 21.07 14.28 -28.04
N VAL A 260 22.30 13.99 -27.67
CA VAL A 260 23.19 14.99 -27.07
C VAL A 260 24.62 14.90 -27.64
N GLU A 261 25.31 16.05 -27.67
CA GLU A 261 26.71 16.17 -28.00
C GLU A 261 27.47 16.89 -26.89
N ASP A 262 28.81 16.69 -26.82
CA ASP A 262 29.65 17.43 -25.91
C ASP A 262 29.63 18.91 -26.30
N SER A 263 29.37 19.79 -25.34
CA SER A 263 29.40 21.23 -25.61
C SER A 263 30.82 21.72 -25.69
N LEU A 264 31.15 22.46 -26.77
CA LEU A 264 32.45 23.04 -26.99
C LEU A 264 32.68 24.35 -26.17
N GLU A 265 31.61 24.99 -25.73
CA GLU A 265 31.64 26.30 -25.08
C GLU A 265 31.54 26.26 -23.56
N LYS A 266 30.83 25.29 -23.04
CA LYS A 266 30.53 25.13 -21.59
C LYS A 266 30.58 23.64 -21.21
N LYS A 267 30.91 23.38 -19.94
CA LYS A 267 30.81 22.01 -19.41
C LYS A 267 29.34 21.53 -19.46
N GLY A 268 29.11 20.37 -20.07
CA GLY A 268 27.79 19.76 -20.19
C GLY A 268 27.54 19.19 -21.56
N LEU A 269 26.33 18.72 -21.77
CA LEU A 269 25.88 18.10 -23.02
C LEU A 269 24.84 18.98 -23.71
N ARG A 270 25.07 19.37 -24.97
CA ARG A 270 24.10 20.12 -25.78
C ARG A 270 23.08 19.15 -26.37
N VAL A 271 21.78 19.44 -26.23
CA VAL A 271 20.69 18.70 -26.85
C VAL A 271 20.63 19.04 -28.34
N THR A 272 20.82 18.02 -29.19
CA THR A 272 20.82 18.19 -30.66
C THR A 272 19.51 17.79 -31.30
N GLU A 273 18.84 16.79 -30.74
CA GLU A 273 17.53 16.29 -31.22
C GLU A 273 16.64 15.88 -30.05
N LEU A 274 15.34 15.97 -30.26
CA LEU A 274 14.32 15.47 -29.36
C LEU A 274 13.33 14.60 -30.11
N TRP A 275 12.89 13.54 -29.47
CA TRP A 275 11.75 12.74 -29.93
C TRP A 275 10.45 13.47 -29.63
N GLU A 276 9.62 13.62 -30.66
CA GLU A 276 8.29 14.24 -30.53
C GLU A 276 7.46 13.50 -29.46
N LYS A 277 6.92 14.26 -28.51
CA LYS A 277 6.19 13.75 -27.33
C LYS A 277 6.98 12.77 -26.48
N GLY A 278 8.32 12.76 -26.60
CA GLY A 278 9.21 11.96 -25.75
C GLY A 278 9.36 12.52 -24.34
N PRO A 279 9.94 11.73 -23.42
CA PRO A 279 10.11 12.13 -22.01
C PRO A 279 10.84 13.45 -21.81
N ALA A 280 11.95 13.66 -22.50
CA ALA A 280 12.73 14.90 -22.40
C ALA A 280 11.93 16.14 -22.86
N GLU A 281 11.17 16.02 -23.96
CA GLU A 281 10.31 17.10 -24.44
C GLU A 281 9.15 17.39 -23.47
N LYS A 282 8.50 16.36 -22.95
CA LYS A 282 7.45 16.48 -21.90
C LYS A 282 7.97 17.12 -20.62
N ALA A 283 9.24 16.90 -20.28
CA ALA A 283 9.90 17.57 -19.15
C ALA A 283 10.13 19.06 -19.39
N GLY A 284 10.09 19.52 -20.66
CA GLY A 284 10.32 20.90 -21.05
C GLY A 284 11.73 21.19 -21.56
N ILE A 285 12.53 20.15 -21.80
CA ILE A 285 13.84 20.26 -22.46
C ILE A 285 13.61 20.59 -23.94
N LYS A 286 14.48 21.40 -24.52
CA LYS A 286 14.42 21.85 -25.92
C LYS A 286 15.73 21.58 -26.66
N VAL A 287 15.66 21.46 -27.98
CA VAL A 287 16.86 21.44 -28.81
C VAL A 287 17.66 22.70 -28.61
N GLY A 288 18.97 22.57 -28.37
CA GLY A 288 19.87 23.66 -28.05
C GLY A 288 20.10 23.85 -26.55
N ASP A 289 19.28 23.31 -25.68
CA ASP A 289 19.50 23.34 -24.23
C ASP A 289 20.80 22.63 -23.85
N LEU A 290 21.37 23.05 -22.73
CA LEU A 290 22.60 22.46 -22.19
C LEU A 290 22.27 21.67 -20.92
N ILE A 291 22.48 20.37 -20.98
CA ILE A 291 22.37 19.48 -19.80
C ILE A 291 23.64 19.70 -18.95
N LEU A 292 23.44 20.08 -17.71
CA LEU A 292 24.51 20.41 -16.76
C LEU A 292 24.85 19.25 -15.84
N GLU A 293 23.80 18.55 -15.34
CA GLU A 293 23.93 17.45 -14.39
C GLU A 293 22.98 16.32 -14.74
N VAL A 294 23.39 15.08 -14.42
CA VAL A 294 22.63 13.86 -14.45
C VAL A 294 22.83 13.17 -13.11
N GLU A 295 21.75 12.88 -12.37
CA GLU A 295 21.80 12.33 -11.00
C GLU A 295 22.76 13.09 -10.07
N GLY A 296 22.75 14.44 -10.16
CA GLY A 296 23.64 15.31 -9.38
C GLY A 296 25.13 15.31 -9.81
N GLY A 297 25.52 14.47 -10.75
CA GLY A 297 26.86 14.45 -11.32
C GLY A 297 26.97 15.30 -12.57
N SER A 298 28.16 15.89 -12.86
CA SER A 298 28.39 16.68 -14.08
C SER A 298 28.02 15.86 -15.32
N ALA A 299 27.21 16.43 -16.20
CA ALA A 299 26.71 15.71 -17.38
C ALA A 299 27.87 15.40 -18.36
N THR A 300 28.10 14.11 -18.56
CA THR A 300 28.94 13.54 -19.60
C THR A 300 28.18 12.45 -20.36
N LYS A 301 28.60 12.15 -21.59
CA LYS A 301 27.96 11.04 -22.36
C LYS A 301 28.10 9.71 -21.65
N GLU A 302 29.24 9.48 -20.99
CA GLU A 302 29.51 8.26 -20.23
C GLU A 302 28.53 8.13 -19.04
N LEU A 303 28.37 9.21 -18.25
CA LEU A 303 27.47 9.23 -17.11
C LEU A 303 26.02 9.02 -17.58
N LEU A 304 25.56 9.79 -18.57
CA LEU A 304 24.20 9.66 -19.10
C LEU A 304 23.93 8.23 -19.62
N LYS A 305 24.88 7.68 -20.40
CA LYS A 305 24.76 6.31 -20.94
C LYS A 305 24.78 5.25 -19.83
N SER A 306 25.65 5.37 -18.85
CA SER A 306 25.72 4.41 -17.73
C SER A 306 24.46 4.46 -16.87
N THR A 307 23.94 5.65 -16.58
CA THR A 307 22.70 5.85 -15.84
C THR A 307 21.51 5.25 -16.58
N LEU A 308 21.32 5.57 -17.86
CA LEU A 308 20.26 5.00 -18.69
C LEU A 308 20.40 3.47 -18.85
N GLY A 309 21.63 2.95 -18.84
CA GLY A 309 21.88 1.50 -18.88
C GLY A 309 21.43 0.75 -17.60
N GLN A 310 21.27 1.46 -16.50
CA GLN A 310 20.78 0.90 -15.22
C GLN A 310 19.28 1.10 -15.02
N LEU A 311 18.70 2.10 -15.67
CA LEU A 311 17.28 2.46 -15.52
C LEU A 311 16.42 1.80 -16.58
N GLY A 312 15.25 1.35 -16.16
CA GLY A 312 14.22 0.81 -17.03
C GLY A 312 13.11 1.83 -17.35
N SER A 313 12.24 1.47 -18.29
CA SER A 313 11.00 2.21 -18.53
C SER A 313 10.18 2.32 -17.26
N GLY A 314 9.55 3.48 -17.04
CA GLY A 314 8.81 3.82 -15.83
C GLY A 314 9.66 4.41 -14.71
N GLN A 315 10.98 4.21 -14.68
CA GLN A 315 11.86 4.80 -13.69
C GLN A 315 12.20 6.27 -14.04
N LYS A 316 12.63 7.03 -13.04
CA LYS A 316 12.96 8.45 -13.19
C LYS A 316 14.47 8.64 -13.27
N ILE A 317 14.88 9.69 -13.97
CA ILE A 317 16.25 10.19 -14.03
C ILE A 317 16.24 11.68 -13.72
N LEU A 318 17.04 12.10 -12.73
CA LEU A 318 17.16 13.51 -12.37
C LEU A 318 18.06 14.22 -13.38
N ILE A 319 17.51 15.22 -14.05
CA ILE A 319 18.22 16.03 -15.05
C ILE A 319 18.17 17.50 -14.66
N LYS A 320 19.34 18.14 -14.69
CA LYS A 320 19.48 19.59 -14.57
C LYS A 320 19.98 20.17 -15.87
N TRP A 321 19.27 21.15 -16.39
CA TRP A 321 19.61 21.78 -17.66
C TRP A 321 19.40 23.29 -17.64
N THR A 322 19.95 23.99 -18.62
CA THR A 322 19.69 25.40 -18.84
C THR A 322 19.27 25.66 -20.28
N GLY A 323 18.19 26.44 -20.43
CA GLY A 323 17.71 26.99 -21.67
C GLY A 323 17.72 28.51 -21.61
N GLY A 324 18.78 29.15 -22.18
CA GLY A 324 19.00 30.58 -22.03
C GLY A 324 19.57 30.95 -20.67
N GLU A 325 18.88 31.82 -19.92
CA GLU A 325 19.36 32.31 -18.61
C GLU A 325 18.79 31.47 -17.42
N GLU A 326 17.82 30.65 -17.66
CA GLU A 326 17.14 29.88 -16.62
C GLU A 326 17.70 28.46 -16.49
N THR A 327 18.03 28.06 -15.26
CA THR A 327 18.40 26.66 -14.92
C THR A 327 17.24 25.95 -14.31
N LYS A 328 16.93 24.76 -14.80
CA LYS A 328 15.85 23.88 -14.36
C LYS A 328 16.40 22.54 -13.90
N GLU A 329 15.73 21.91 -12.96
CA GLU A 329 16.01 20.57 -12.49
C GLU A 329 14.71 19.80 -12.32
N LYS A 330 14.66 18.57 -12.82
CA LYS A 330 13.45 17.76 -12.78
C LYS A 330 13.76 16.28 -12.89
N ASP A 331 12.96 15.47 -12.18
CA ASP A 331 12.84 14.04 -12.41
C ASP A 331 12.09 13.79 -13.72
N VAL A 332 12.75 13.16 -14.67
CA VAL A 332 12.18 12.80 -15.97
C VAL A 332 11.84 11.32 -15.97
N LYS A 333 10.56 10.98 -16.07
CA LYS A 333 10.11 9.59 -16.14
C LYS A 333 10.45 9.01 -17.52
N LEU A 334 11.22 7.94 -17.55
CA LEU A 334 11.60 7.22 -18.76
C LEU A 334 10.41 6.42 -19.30
N GLU A 335 10.32 6.32 -20.60
CA GLU A 335 9.27 5.54 -21.30
C GLU A 335 9.88 4.35 -22.04
N ASP A 336 9.02 3.47 -22.59
CA ASP A 336 9.48 2.44 -23.51
C ASP A 336 10.00 3.11 -24.79
N ARG A 337 11.01 2.51 -25.41
CA ARG A 337 11.48 2.98 -26.71
C ARG A 337 10.40 2.72 -27.75
N PRO A 338 10.00 3.72 -28.56
CA PRO A 338 8.98 3.57 -29.61
C PRO A 338 9.39 2.60 -30.73
#